data_f91c039f551cc5782ad04058b98dbff8
#
_entry.id   f91c039f551cc5782ad04058b98dbff8
#
_cell.length_a   1.000
_cell.length_b   1.000
_cell.length_c   1.000
_cell.angle_alpha   90.00
_cell.angle_beta   90.00
_cell.angle_gamma   90.00
#
_symmetry.space_group_name_H-M   'P 1'
#
loop_
_entity.id
_entity.type
_entity.pdbx_description
1 polymer ?
#
loop_
_entity_poly.entity_id
_entity_poly.type
_entity_poly.pdbx_seq_one_letter_code
_entity_poly.pdbx_strand_id
1 'polypeptide(L)'
;MKMYPSLALQLLAVALPLSLAVGGGARASGYDPLTVNAAGRPSHLDLTTHDVARNRDIPLRVYLPANSAPAPVILFSHGLGGSRTGSAFLGEHWAARGYVAVFLQHPGSDESVWKDKPTRDRMRAVKRAASLENFLLRVKDVPAVLDQLEAWNADTTHQLAGRLDLKKVGMSGHSFGAVTTEAVSGETLPVGGRKFTDPRIKAALVLSPSTPRAGSAAKAFGAVKIPWLLMTGTKDLAPVGNETMKRRLAVYPALHGAPTYELVLHNAEHSVFTDRALPGDREPRNPNHHRVILALSTAFWDAYLRGDAEALAWLNGSGPRSVMETDDGWQFSNH
;
A
#
# COMPACT_ATOMS: atom_id res chain seq x y z
N MET A 1 43.45 -27.05 82.63
CA MET A 1 44.14 -26.28 81.61
C MET A 1 43.86 -27.00 80.27
N LYS A 2 42.81 -26.64 79.59
CA LYS A 2 42.41 -27.26 78.30
C LYS A 2 42.56 -26.24 77.19
N MET A 3 43.44 -26.50 76.29
CA MET A 3 43.70 -25.69 75.08
C MET A 3 42.61 -26.01 74.05
N TYR A 4 42.04 -25.00 73.40
CA TYR A 4 41.14 -25.08 72.25
C TYR A 4 41.93 -24.66 70.98
N PRO A 5 41.78 -25.34 69.86
CA PRO A 5 42.44 -24.95 68.62
C PRO A 5 41.58 -23.92 67.86
N SER A 6 42.28 -22.97 67.28
CA SER A 6 41.72 -21.91 66.41
C SER A 6 41.28 -22.47 65.05
N LEU A 7 40.04 -22.20 64.66
CA LEU A 7 39.53 -22.45 63.29
C LEU A 7 39.96 -21.26 62.39
N ALA A 8 40.77 -21.55 61.37
CA ALA A 8 41.08 -20.63 60.31
C ALA A 8 39.92 -20.66 59.26
N LEU A 9 39.27 -19.52 59.04
CA LEU A 9 38.24 -19.33 58.05
C LEU A 9 38.88 -19.04 56.68
N GLN A 10 38.80 -20.01 55.76
CA GLN A 10 39.21 -19.78 54.38
C GLN A 10 38.05 -19.12 53.63
N LEU A 11 38.26 -17.86 53.23
CA LEU A 11 37.39 -17.14 52.30
C LEU A 11 37.63 -17.66 50.87
N LEU A 12 36.65 -18.39 50.35
CA LEU A 12 36.61 -18.76 48.92
C LEU A 12 36.09 -17.56 48.12
N ALA A 13 36.95 -16.89 47.37
CA ALA A 13 36.56 -15.85 46.40
C ALA A 13 35.98 -16.54 45.15
N VAL A 14 34.65 -16.49 45.01
CA VAL A 14 33.97 -16.87 43.76
C VAL A 14 34.06 -15.74 42.75
N ALA A 15 34.95 -15.89 41.78
CA ALA A 15 35.02 -15.01 40.63
C ALA A 15 33.86 -15.31 39.66
N LEU A 16 32.83 -14.45 39.59
CA LEU A 16 31.85 -14.47 38.52
C LEU A 16 32.51 -14.00 37.22
N PRO A 17 32.33 -14.72 36.11
CA PRO A 17 32.76 -14.21 34.82
C PRO A 17 31.78 -13.10 34.39
N LEU A 18 32.33 -11.90 34.18
CA LEU A 18 31.63 -10.77 33.58
C LEU A 18 31.46 -11.08 32.08
N SER A 19 30.29 -11.60 31.71
CA SER A 19 29.93 -11.78 30.30
C SER A 19 29.73 -10.41 29.68
N LEU A 20 30.72 -9.90 28.98
CA LEU A 20 30.59 -8.79 28.05
C LEU A 20 29.59 -9.21 26.97
N ALA A 21 28.34 -8.77 27.09
CA ALA A 21 27.41 -8.76 25.98
C ALA A 21 27.99 -7.85 24.89
N VAL A 22 28.64 -8.45 23.90
CA VAL A 22 28.97 -7.77 22.65
C VAL A 22 27.63 -7.37 22.04
N GLY A 23 27.28 -6.09 22.18
CA GLY A 23 26.17 -5.51 21.49
C GLY A 23 26.38 -5.74 19.99
N GLY A 24 25.63 -6.69 19.43
CA GLY A 24 25.57 -6.90 17.99
C GLY A 24 25.06 -5.60 17.37
N GLY A 25 25.98 -4.76 16.90
CA GLY A 25 25.63 -3.65 16.02
C GLY A 25 24.83 -4.25 14.86
N ALA A 26 23.57 -3.85 14.71
CA ALA A 26 22.78 -4.21 13.57
C ALA A 26 23.60 -3.83 12.33
N ARG A 27 24.11 -4.83 11.61
CA ARG A 27 24.68 -4.60 10.28
C ARG A 27 23.63 -3.81 9.51
N ALA A 28 23.98 -2.64 8.99
CA ALA A 28 23.16 -1.95 8.01
C ALA A 28 22.85 -3.01 6.93
N SER A 29 21.56 -3.37 6.78
CA SER A 29 21.17 -4.33 5.77
C SER A 29 21.58 -3.77 4.42
N GLY A 30 22.20 -4.57 3.56
CA GLY A 30 22.51 -4.18 2.18
C GLY A 30 21.27 -3.94 1.35
N TYR A 31 20.07 -4.07 1.96
CA TYR A 31 18.77 -3.89 1.31
C TYR A 31 18.51 -2.41 1.01
N ASP A 32 18.26 -2.12 -0.25
CA ASP A 32 17.82 -0.80 -0.72
C ASP A 32 16.54 -0.94 -1.56
N PRO A 33 15.40 -0.45 -1.07
CA PRO A 33 14.12 -0.52 -1.77
C PRO A 33 14.06 0.32 -3.05
N LEU A 34 14.97 1.26 -3.23
CA LEU A 34 15.03 2.14 -4.40
C LEU A 34 15.92 1.59 -5.53
N THR A 35 16.76 0.61 -5.24
CA THR A 35 17.55 -0.05 -6.28
C THR A 35 16.62 -0.79 -7.25
N VAL A 36 16.73 -0.46 -8.53
CA VAL A 36 16.00 -1.13 -9.61
C VAL A 36 16.94 -1.94 -10.49
N ASN A 37 16.47 -3.03 -11.07
CA ASN A 37 17.26 -3.86 -11.96
C ASN A 37 17.63 -3.09 -13.24
N ALA A 38 18.93 -2.94 -13.50
CA ALA A 38 19.44 -2.31 -14.71
C ALA A 38 19.20 -3.14 -15.99
N ALA A 39 18.70 -4.36 -15.87
CA ALA A 39 18.60 -5.33 -16.96
C ALA A 39 17.53 -5.01 -18.04
N GLY A 40 16.83 -3.90 -17.95
CA GLY A 40 15.87 -3.46 -18.97
C GLY A 40 14.84 -2.48 -18.41
N ARG A 41 14.25 -1.68 -19.31
CA ARG A 41 13.16 -0.78 -18.95
C ARG A 41 11.84 -1.55 -18.82
N PRO A 42 11.02 -1.26 -17.81
CA PRO A 42 9.65 -1.76 -17.76
C PRO A 42 8.89 -1.39 -19.05
N SER A 43 8.01 -2.27 -19.47
CA SER A 43 7.05 -2.00 -20.54
C SER A 43 5.65 -1.93 -19.98
N HIS A 44 4.67 -1.52 -20.78
CA HIS A 44 3.27 -1.62 -20.39
C HIS A 44 2.40 -2.12 -21.54
N LEU A 45 1.29 -2.74 -21.17
CA LEU A 45 0.21 -3.13 -22.04
C LEU A 45 -1.07 -2.41 -21.63
N ASP A 46 -1.82 -1.92 -22.58
CA ASP A 46 -3.20 -1.46 -22.38
C ASP A 46 -4.16 -2.58 -22.79
N LEU A 47 -4.90 -3.10 -21.82
CA LEU A 47 -5.81 -4.21 -21.94
C LEU A 47 -7.22 -3.80 -21.48
N THR A 48 -8.22 -4.63 -21.74
CA THR A 48 -9.57 -4.44 -21.22
C THR A 48 -10.12 -5.77 -20.76
N THR A 49 -10.59 -5.82 -19.51
CA THR A 49 -11.41 -6.92 -18.98
C THR A 49 -12.86 -6.63 -19.31
N HIS A 50 -13.58 -7.60 -19.87
CA HIS A 50 -15.03 -7.54 -20.04
C HIS A 50 -15.72 -8.40 -18.97
N ASP A 51 -16.40 -7.77 -18.03
CA ASP A 51 -17.25 -8.47 -17.06
C ASP A 51 -18.62 -8.75 -17.72
N VAL A 52 -18.78 -9.97 -18.20
CA VAL A 52 -19.99 -10.42 -18.91
C VAL A 52 -21.22 -10.29 -18.03
N ALA A 53 -21.12 -10.64 -16.74
CA ALA A 53 -22.26 -10.63 -15.82
C ALA A 53 -22.84 -9.23 -15.58
N ARG A 54 -22.00 -8.20 -15.70
CA ARG A 54 -22.38 -6.80 -15.52
C ARG A 54 -22.43 -6.02 -16.83
N ASN A 55 -22.10 -6.66 -17.96
CA ASN A 55 -21.90 -6.02 -19.27
C ASN A 55 -21.02 -4.76 -19.13
N ARG A 56 -19.81 -4.93 -18.55
CA ARG A 56 -18.97 -3.82 -18.14
C ARG A 56 -17.52 -4.01 -18.58
N ASP A 57 -17.03 -3.06 -19.34
CA ASP A 57 -15.62 -2.97 -19.68
C ASP A 57 -14.84 -2.30 -18.57
N ILE A 58 -13.70 -2.88 -18.21
CA ILE A 58 -12.76 -2.38 -17.21
C ILE A 58 -11.40 -2.24 -17.88
N PRO A 59 -11.05 -1.04 -18.38
CA PRO A 59 -9.76 -0.81 -19.02
C PRO A 59 -8.63 -0.91 -17.99
N LEU A 60 -7.51 -1.51 -18.40
CA LEU A 60 -6.34 -1.74 -17.57
C LEU A 60 -5.09 -1.16 -18.23
N ARG A 61 -4.15 -0.71 -17.41
CA ARG A 61 -2.74 -0.58 -17.78
C ARG A 61 -1.92 -1.53 -16.96
N VAL A 62 -1.20 -2.43 -17.62
CA VAL A 62 -0.37 -3.45 -16.99
C VAL A 62 1.09 -3.09 -17.20
N TYR A 63 1.78 -2.65 -16.16
CA TYR A 63 3.22 -2.44 -16.17
C TYR A 63 3.92 -3.77 -15.93
N LEU A 64 4.88 -4.10 -16.78
CA LEU A 64 5.55 -5.40 -16.81
C LEU A 64 7.05 -5.25 -16.53
N PRO A 65 7.63 -6.12 -15.69
CA PRO A 65 9.07 -6.21 -15.55
C PRO A 65 9.73 -6.65 -16.84
N ALA A 66 11.00 -6.29 -17.02
CA ALA A 66 11.78 -6.62 -18.20
C ALA A 66 11.96 -8.14 -18.40
N ASN A 67 11.98 -8.93 -17.32
CA ASN A 67 12.03 -10.38 -17.40
C ASN A 67 10.62 -10.97 -17.57
N SER A 68 10.55 -12.21 -18.06
CA SER A 68 9.29 -12.92 -18.32
C SER A 68 8.95 -13.96 -17.24
N ALA A 69 9.73 -14.05 -16.15
CA ALA A 69 9.44 -14.98 -15.06
C ALA A 69 8.13 -14.58 -14.34
N PRO A 70 7.40 -15.55 -13.76
CA PRO A 70 6.22 -15.25 -12.95
C PRO A 70 6.56 -14.26 -11.83
N ALA A 71 5.80 -13.17 -11.75
CA ALA A 71 6.04 -12.08 -10.79
C ALA A 71 4.80 -11.82 -9.93
N PRO A 72 4.97 -11.41 -8.66
CA PRO A 72 3.86 -10.98 -7.82
C PRO A 72 3.09 -9.83 -8.47
N VAL A 73 1.78 -9.78 -8.23
CA VAL A 73 0.87 -8.81 -8.86
C VAL A 73 0.45 -7.74 -7.87
N ILE A 74 0.51 -6.48 -8.27
CA ILE A 74 0.01 -5.35 -7.48
C ILE A 74 -1.11 -4.67 -8.28
N LEU A 75 -2.32 -4.70 -7.74
CA LEU A 75 -3.45 -3.95 -8.30
C LEU A 75 -3.42 -2.50 -7.80
N PHE A 76 -3.79 -1.54 -8.65
CA PHE A 76 -3.93 -0.15 -8.28
C PHE A 76 -5.27 0.43 -8.73
N SER A 77 -6.01 1.03 -7.78
CA SER A 77 -7.28 1.73 -8.00
C SER A 77 -7.07 3.24 -7.89
N HIS A 78 -7.36 3.98 -8.96
CA HIS A 78 -7.18 5.44 -9.01
C HIS A 78 -8.18 6.21 -8.15
N GLY A 79 -7.86 7.45 -7.81
CA GLY A 79 -8.76 8.39 -7.14
C GLY A 79 -9.95 8.79 -8.01
N LEU A 80 -10.93 9.46 -7.41
CA LEU A 80 -12.13 9.96 -8.10
C LEU A 80 -11.74 10.92 -9.24
N GLY A 81 -12.26 10.66 -10.45
CA GLY A 81 -11.93 11.42 -11.65
C GLY A 81 -10.52 11.15 -12.21
N GLY A 82 -9.81 10.14 -11.69
CA GLY A 82 -8.52 9.71 -12.21
C GLY A 82 -8.63 8.72 -13.35
N SER A 83 -7.51 8.05 -13.69
CA SER A 83 -7.45 7.05 -14.74
C SER A 83 -6.37 5.99 -14.47
N ARG A 84 -6.37 4.90 -15.24
CA ARG A 84 -5.32 3.87 -15.25
C ARG A 84 -3.92 4.39 -15.59
N THR A 85 -3.82 5.62 -16.10
CA THR A 85 -2.54 6.25 -16.44
C THR A 85 -2.02 7.18 -15.35
N GLY A 86 -2.84 7.45 -14.32
CA GLY A 86 -2.43 8.27 -13.16
C GLY A 86 -1.53 7.47 -12.21
N SER A 87 -0.69 8.19 -11.44
CA SER A 87 0.28 7.59 -10.52
C SER A 87 1.28 6.66 -11.22
N ALA A 88 1.67 7.00 -12.45
CA ALA A 88 2.56 6.18 -13.29
C ALA A 88 3.90 5.90 -12.62
N PHE A 89 4.42 6.85 -11.81
CA PHE A 89 5.67 6.68 -11.07
C PHE A 89 5.67 5.43 -10.17
N LEU A 90 4.51 5.04 -9.60
CA LEU A 90 4.36 3.81 -8.82
C LEU A 90 4.45 2.57 -9.73
N GLY A 91 3.67 2.54 -10.81
CA GLY A 91 3.61 1.40 -11.72
C GLY A 91 4.97 1.11 -12.38
N GLU A 92 5.64 2.16 -12.85
CA GLU A 92 6.97 2.08 -13.47
C GLU A 92 8.02 1.57 -12.48
N HIS A 93 8.04 2.11 -11.25
CA HIS A 93 8.98 1.68 -10.23
C HIS A 93 8.74 0.24 -9.77
N TRP A 94 7.50 -0.13 -9.46
CA TRP A 94 7.19 -1.50 -9.05
C TRP A 94 7.50 -2.51 -10.15
N ALA A 95 7.25 -2.17 -11.42
CA ALA A 95 7.66 -3.03 -12.53
C ALA A 95 9.18 -3.12 -12.67
N ALA A 96 9.92 -2.03 -12.49
CA ALA A 96 11.39 -2.03 -12.46
C ALA A 96 11.95 -2.88 -11.32
N ARG A 97 11.20 -3.00 -10.20
CA ARG A 97 11.51 -3.90 -9.07
C ARG A 97 11.10 -5.36 -9.33
N GLY A 98 10.47 -5.65 -10.48
CA GLY A 98 10.10 -7.00 -10.86
C GLY A 98 8.70 -7.43 -10.38
N TYR A 99 7.77 -6.51 -10.21
CA TYR A 99 6.34 -6.76 -10.00
C TYR A 99 5.57 -6.60 -11.32
N VAL A 100 4.44 -7.26 -11.45
CA VAL A 100 3.44 -6.88 -12.45
C VAL A 100 2.46 -5.92 -11.76
N ALA A 101 2.41 -4.66 -12.21
CA ALA A 101 1.52 -3.66 -11.63
C ALA A 101 0.32 -3.41 -12.57
N VAL A 102 -0.89 -3.68 -12.09
CA VAL A 102 -2.14 -3.63 -12.86
C VAL A 102 -2.99 -2.46 -12.38
N PHE A 103 -3.08 -1.43 -13.19
CA PHE A 103 -3.80 -0.19 -12.89
C PHE A 103 -5.18 -0.24 -13.53
N LEU A 104 -6.22 -0.27 -12.69
CA LEU A 104 -7.60 -0.36 -13.09
C LEU A 104 -8.16 1.04 -13.42
N GLN A 105 -8.90 1.14 -14.51
CA GLN A 105 -9.79 2.27 -14.75
C GLN A 105 -11.22 1.88 -14.40
N HIS A 106 -11.91 2.74 -13.66
CA HIS A 106 -13.27 2.49 -13.18
C HIS A 106 -14.26 3.41 -13.89
N PRO A 107 -14.86 3.00 -15.04
CA PRO A 107 -15.85 3.82 -15.74
C PRO A 107 -17.00 4.26 -14.82
N GLY A 108 -17.42 5.52 -14.97
CA GLY A 108 -18.43 6.17 -14.12
C GLY A 108 -17.82 6.96 -12.95
N SER A 109 -16.56 6.71 -12.59
CA SER A 109 -15.83 7.46 -11.55
C SER A 109 -14.40 7.83 -11.97
N ASP A 110 -14.09 7.62 -13.23
CA ASP A 110 -12.83 7.96 -13.89
C ASP A 110 -12.86 9.35 -14.55
N GLU A 111 -11.82 9.68 -15.31
CA GLU A 111 -11.69 10.95 -16.00
C GLU A 111 -12.83 11.26 -16.98
N SER A 112 -13.54 10.25 -17.51
CA SER A 112 -14.65 10.43 -18.44
C SER A 112 -15.80 11.26 -17.85
N VAL A 113 -15.93 11.28 -16.52
CA VAL A 113 -17.01 12.04 -15.85
C VAL A 113 -16.86 13.54 -15.98
N TRP A 114 -15.65 14.05 -16.25
CA TRP A 114 -15.36 15.49 -16.30
C TRP A 114 -14.62 15.96 -17.56
N LYS A 115 -13.92 15.06 -18.26
CA LYS A 115 -12.97 15.41 -19.33
C LYS A 115 -13.60 16.28 -20.43
N ASP A 116 -14.78 15.89 -20.89
CA ASP A 116 -15.49 16.58 -21.99
C ASP A 116 -16.49 17.63 -21.50
N LYS A 117 -16.43 18.00 -20.21
CA LYS A 117 -17.32 19.01 -19.63
C LYS A 117 -16.68 20.39 -19.57
N PRO A 118 -17.48 21.46 -19.71
CA PRO A 118 -17.01 22.81 -19.44
C PRO A 118 -16.37 22.90 -18.05
N THR A 119 -15.31 23.70 -17.90
CA THR A 119 -14.54 23.82 -16.64
C THR A 119 -15.43 24.11 -15.43
N ARG A 120 -16.44 24.97 -15.56
CA ARG A 120 -17.40 25.32 -14.50
C ARG A 120 -18.23 24.12 -14.00
N ASP A 121 -18.39 23.08 -14.81
CA ASP A 121 -19.22 21.91 -14.51
C ASP A 121 -18.43 20.70 -14.03
N ARG A 122 -17.10 20.70 -14.23
CA ARG A 122 -16.22 19.57 -13.93
C ARG A 122 -16.29 19.14 -12.47
N MET A 123 -16.11 20.05 -11.53
CA MET A 123 -16.15 19.73 -10.10
C MET A 123 -17.52 19.20 -9.66
N ARG A 124 -18.61 19.74 -10.21
CA ARG A 124 -19.97 19.23 -9.94
C ARG A 124 -20.16 17.80 -10.46
N ALA A 125 -19.59 17.49 -11.62
CA ALA A 125 -19.63 16.14 -12.19
C ALA A 125 -18.80 15.15 -11.35
N VAL A 126 -17.59 15.53 -10.95
CA VAL A 126 -16.75 14.73 -10.04
C VAL A 126 -17.45 14.47 -8.70
N LYS A 127 -18.05 15.50 -8.08
CA LYS A 127 -18.81 15.34 -6.83
C LYS A 127 -19.98 14.37 -6.97
N ARG A 128 -20.70 14.37 -8.09
CA ARG A 128 -21.79 13.41 -8.36
C ARG A 128 -21.28 11.98 -8.52
N ALA A 129 -20.11 11.81 -9.11
CA ALA A 129 -19.48 10.50 -9.29
C ALA A 129 -19.00 9.86 -7.97
N ALA A 130 -18.87 10.63 -6.88
CA ALA A 130 -18.64 10.13 -5.52
C ALA A 130 -19.91 9.50 -4.94
N SER A 131 -20.42 8.45 -5.56
CA SER A 131 -21.70 7.80 -5.23
C SER A 131 -21.50 6.38 -4.69
N LEU A 132 -22.50 5.88 -3.97
CA LEU A 132 -22.56 4.48 -3.54
C LEU A 132 -22.54 3.52 -4.74
N GLU A 133 -23.24 3.89 -5.83
CA GLU A 133 -23.27 3.10 -7.05
C GLU A 133 -21.84 2.90 -7.60
N ASN A 134 -21.08 3.98 -7.78
CA ASN A 134 -19.71 3.89 -8.24
C ASN A 134 -18.78 3.15 -7.27
N PHE A 135 -18.99 3.29 -5.96
CA PHE A 135 -18.29 2.46 -4.97
C PHE A 135 -18.57 0.97 -5.21
N LEU A 136 -19.83 0.59 -5.37
CA LEU A 136 -20.23 -0.82 -5.61
C LEU A 136 -19.70 -1.36 -6.95
N LEU A 137 -19.61 -0.52 -7.97
CA LEU A 137 -18.98 -0.88 -9.24
C LEU A 137 -17.48 -1.18 -9.04
N ARG A 138 -16.76 -0.27 -8.39
CA ARG A 138 -15.32 -0.39 -8.13
C ARG A 138 -14.93 -1.64 -7.35
N VAL A 139 -15.63 -1.92 -6.24
CA VAL A 139 -15.31 -3.10 -5.41
C VAL A 139 -15.61 -4.42 -6.12
N LYS A 140 -16.50 -4.41 -7.13
CA LYS A 140 -16.74 -5.56 -8.00
C LYS A 140 -15.82 -5.63 -9.21
N ASP A 141 -15.22 -4.51 -9.62
CA ASP A 141 -14.22 -4.50 -10.70
C ASP A 141 -12.96 -5.26 -10.30
N VAL A 142 -12.57 -5.21 -9.03
CA VAL A 142 -11.35 -5.87 -8.54
C VAL A 142 -11.37 -7.40 -8.71
N PRO A 143 -12.36 -8.14 -8.18
CA PRO A 143 -12.43 -9.59 -8.40
C PRO A 143 -12.59 -9.94 -9.89
N ALA A 144 -13.38 -9.20 -10.67
CA ALA A 144 -13.52 -9.45 -12.10
C ALA A 144 -12.19 -9.32 -12.86
N VAL A 145 -11.35 -8.34 -12.48
CA VAL A 145 -10.00 -8.21 -13.04
C VAL A 145 -9.10 -9.37 -12.61
N LEU A 146 -9.16 -9.80 -11.34
CA LEU A 146 -8.38 -10.94 -10.87
C LEU A 146 -8.77 -12.23 -11.60
N ASP A 147 -10.06 -12.48 -11.80
CA ASP A 147 -10.56 -13.63 -12.55
C ASP A 147 -10.05 -13.62 -14.00
N GLN A 148 -10.04 -12.44 -14.64
CA GLN A 148 -9.51 -12.30 -15.99
C GLN A 148 -7.99 -12.45 -16.05
N LEU A 149 -7.27 -11.97 -15.06
CA LEU A 149 -5.81 -12.17 -14.96
C LEU A 149 -5.46 -13.67 -14.81
N GLU A 150 -6.26 -14.43 -14.07
CA GLU A 150 -6.12 -15.89 -13.98
C GLU A 150 -6.30 -16.54 -15.36
N ALA A 151 -7.36 -16.16 -16.08
CA ALA A 151 -7.61 -16.66 -17.42
C ALA A 151 -6.48 -16.32 -18.40
N TRP A 152 -6.03 -15.06 -18.43
CA TRP A 152 -4.92 -14.64 -19.30
C TRP A 152 -3.58 -15.30 -18.96
N ASN A 153 -3.35 -15.56 -17.69
CA ASN A 153 -2.13 -16.24 -17.23
C ASN A 153 -2.09 -17.71 -17.64
N ALA A 154 -3.26 -18.35 -17.74
CA ALA A 154 -3.41 -19.75 -18.16
C ALA A 154 -3.45 -19.92 -19.69
N ASP A 155 -3.83 -18.89 -20.44
CA ASP A 155 -3.91 -18.92 -21.89
C ASP A 155 -2.51 -18.75 -22.52
N THR A 156 -1.95 -19.85 -23.05
CA THR A 156 -0.60 -19.88 -23.63
C THR A 156 -0.41 -18.95 -24.83
N THR A 157 -1.49 -18.45 -25.43
CA THR A 157 -1.46 -17.51 -26.56
C THR A 157 -1.49 -16.05 -26.12
N HIS A 158 -1.83 -15.77 -24.85
CA HIS A 158 -1.95 -14.42 -24.32
C HIS A 158 -0.58 -13.85 -23.90
N GLN A 159 -0.41 -12.52 -24.02
CA GLN A 159 0.83 -11.81 -23.67
C GLN A 159 1.22 -11.93 -22.17
N LEU A 160 0.27 -12.26 -21.29
CA LEU A 160 0.49 -12.48 -19.87
C LEU A 160 0.66 -13.96 -19.50
N ALA A 161 0.67 -14.88 -20.46
CA ALA A 161 0.80 -16.32 -20.22
C ALA A 161 2.00 -16.65 -19.32
N GLY A 162 1.75 -17.29 -18.17
CA GLY A 162 2.79 -17.74 -17.24
C GLY A 162 3.58 -16.61 -16.55
N ARG A 163 3.18 -15.34 -16.70
CA ARG A 163 3.91 -14.19 -16.15
C ARG A 163 3.44 -13.73 -14.78
N LEU A 164 2.30 -14.23 -14.28
CA LEU A 164 1.65 -13.74 -13.07
C LEU A 164 1.74 -14.77 -11.94
N ASP A 165 2.34 -14.41 -10.82
CA ASP A 165 2.23 -15.17 -9.57
C ASP A 165 1.01 -14.68 -8.77
N LEU A 166 -0.16 -15.19 -9.13
CA LEU A 166 -1.45 -14.81 -8.52
C LEU A 166 -1.66 -15.39 -7.11
N LYS A 167 -0.70 -16.12 -6.57
CA LYS A 167 -0.66 -16.46 -5.13
C LYS A 167 -0.14 -15.30 -4.28
N LYS A 168 0.47 -14.30 -4.91
CA LYS A 168 1.13 -13.14 -4.30
C LYS A 168 0.53 -11.85 -4.86
N VAL A 169 -0.70 -11.55 -4.46
CA VAL A 169 -1.44 -10.35 -4.91
C VAL A 169 -1.45 -9.30 -3.83
N GLY A 170 -0.99 -8.10 -4.18
CA GLY A 170 -1.15 -6.87 -3.41
C GLY A 170 -2.28 -6.01 -3.99
N MET A 171 -2.94 -5.24 -3.13
CA MET A 171 -3.93 -4.24 -3.56
C MET A 171 -3.53 -2.87 -3.08
N SER A 172 -3.63 -1.87 -3.95
CA SER A 172 -3.37 -0.48 -3.58
C SER A 172 -4.37 0.46 -4.23
N GLY A 173 -4.45 1.68 -3.71
CA GLY A 173 -5.28 2.71 -4.30
C GLY A 173 -5.17 4.03 -3.56
N HIS A 174 -5.50 5.10 -4.29
CA HIS A 174 -5.46 6.46 -3.79
C HIS A 174 -6.86 7.06 -3.68
N SER A 175 -7.15 7.77 -2.59
CA SER A 175 -8.40 8.52 -2.40
C SER A 175 -9.65 7.62 -2.52
N PHE A 176 -10.51 7.79 -3.52
CA PHE A 176 -11.62 6.86 -3.77
C PHE A 176 -11.13 5.43 -4.08
N GLY A 177 -9.92 5.30 -4.62
CA GLY A 177 -9.22 4.02 -4.76
C GLY A 177 -8.75 3.45 -3.42
N ALA A 178 -8.41 4.29 -2.43
CA ALA A 178 -8.14 3.84 -1.07
C ALA A 178 -9.38 3.20 -0.44
N VAL A 179 -10.55 3.84 -0.57
CA VAL A 179 -11.83 3.27 -0.11
C VAL A 179 -12.14 1.93 -0.80
N THR A 180 -11.82 1.81 -2.10
CA THR A 180 -11.93 0.53 -2.82
C THR A 180 -10.98 -0.52 -2.23
N THR A 181 -9.73 -0.15 -1.99
CA THR A 181 -8.69 -1.01 -1.40
C THR A 181 -9.10 -1.50 -0.01
N GLU A 182 -9.56 -0.60 0.86
CA GLU A 182 -10.05 -0.92 2.21
C GLU A 182 -11.15 -1.99 2.16
N ALA A 183 -12.16 -1.79 1.30
CA ALA A 183 -13.30 -2.70 1.19
C ALA A 183 -12.92 -4.10 0.70
N VAL A 184 -12.02 -4.20 -0.30
CA VAL A 184 -11.62 -5.51 -0.86
C VAL A 184 -10.53 -6.21 -0.06
N SER A 185 -9.90 -5.50 0.89
CA SER A 185 -8.79 -5.99 1.70
C SER A 185 -9.15 -6.27 3.16
N GLY A 186 -10.44 -6.22 3.53
CA GLY A 186 -10.87 -6.69 4.85
C GLY A 186 -11.70 -5.72 5.68
N GLU A 187 -12.01 -4.52 5.17
CA GLU A 187 -12.95 -3.62 5.86
C GLU A 187 -14.31 -4.28 6.07
N THR A 188 -14.86 -4.08 7.26
CA THR A 188 -16.23 -4.46 7.59
C THR A 188 -17.15 -3.27 7.35
N LEU A 189 -17.93 -3.33 6.28
CA LEU A 189 -18.89 -2.28 5.94
C LEU A 189 -20.10 -2.28 6.87
N PRO A 190 -20.72 -1.11 7.13
CA PRO A 190 -21.93 -1.02 7.97
C PRO A 190 -23.09 -1.87 7.48
N VAL A 191 -23.20 -2.05 6.16
CA VAL A 191 -24.16 -2.93 5.51
C VAL A 191 -23.43 -3.95 4.65
N GLY A 192 -23.71 -5.23 4.88
CA GLY A 192 -23.12 -6.34 4.14
C GLY A 192 -21.80 -6.87 4.73
N GLY A 193 -21.29 -6.30 5.82
CA GLY A 193 -20.11 -6.81 6.51
C GLY A 193 -18.86 -6.84 5.61
N ARG A 194 -18.19 -7.99 5.53
CA ARG A 194 -16.93 -8.19 4.77
C ARG A 194 -17.14 -8.84 3.39
N LYS A 195 -18.33 -8.72 2.81
CA LYS A 195 -18.70 -9.41 1.56
C LYS A 195 -17.85 -9.05 0.33
N PHE A 196 -17.10 -7.94 0.38
CA PHE A 196 -16.23 -7.54 -0.72
C PHE A 196 -14.76 -7.95 -0.52
N THR A 197 -14.41 -8.48 0.66
CA THR A 197 -13.05 -8.98 0.91
C THR A 197 -12.70 -10.10 -0.07
N ASP A 198 -11.65 -9.91 -0.87
CA ASP A 198 -11.13 -10.93 -1.78
C ASP A 198 -9.95 -11.67 -1.11
N PRO A 199 -10.04 -12.99 -0.86
CA PRO A 199 -9.00 -13.74 -0.15
C PRO A 199 -7.69 -13.90 -0.93
N ARG A 200 -7.70 -13.58 -2.23
CA ARG A 200 -6.49 -13.56 -3.06
C ARG A 200 -5.54 -12.44 -2.69
N ILE A 201 -6.07 -11.33 -2.14
CA ILE A 201 -5.26 -10.19 -1.69
C ILE A 201 -4.52 -10.55 -0.41
N LYS A 202 -3.19 -10.39 -0.40
CA LYS A 202 -2.30 -10.79 0.70
C LYS A 202 -1.75 -9.61 1.50
N ALA A 203 -1.70 -8.42 0.90
CA ALA A 203 -1.26 -7.19 1.55
C ALA A 203 -1.93 -5.98 0.88
N ALA A 204 -2.11 -4.88 1.61
CA ALA A 204 -2.74 -3.67 1.07
C ALA A 204 -1.94 -2.40 1.36
N LEU A 205 -1.86 -1.52 0.36
CA LEU A 205 -1.31 -0.16 0.46
C LEU A 205 -2.42 0.86 0.26
N VAL A 206 -2.75 1.61 1.29
CA VAL A 206 -3.87 2.55 1.32
C VAL A 206 -3.33 3.98 1.31
N LEU A 207 -3.45 4.66 0.18
CA LEU A 207 -2.97 6.03 -0.01
C LEU A 207 -4.12 7.01 0.21
N SER A 208 -4.02 7.85 1.22
CA SER A 208 -5.10 8.69 1.74
C SER A 208 -6.24 7.86 2.38
N PRO A 209 -5.97 7.07 3.44
CA PRO A 209 -6.96 6.22 4.11
C PRO A 209 -8.16 7.02 4.60
N SER A 210 -9.31 6.37 4.75
CA SER A 210 -10.54 7.03 5.18
C SER A 210 -11.36 6.14 6.11
N THR A 211 -11.79 6.68 7.26
CA THR A 211 -12.79 5.96 8.08
C THR A 211 -14.17 6.02 7.44
N PRO A 212 -15.02 5.00 7.63
CA PRO A 212 -16.39 5.03 7.11
C PRO A 212 -17.17 6.23 7.70
N ARG A 213 -18.13 6.73 6.92
CA ARG A 213 -18.98 7.86 7.36
C ARG A 213 -19.95 7.47 8.47
N ALA A 214 -20.31 6.20 8.59
CA ALA A 214 -21.18 5.66 9.62
C ALA A 214 -20.48 4.50 10.35
N GLY A 215 -20.66 4.42 11.65
CA GLY A 215 -20.00 3.45 12.50
C GLY A 215 -18.67 3.97 13.09
N SER A 216 -17.88 3.07 13.66
CA SER A 216 -16.57 3.41 14.23
C SER A 216 -15.44 2.75 13.44
N ALA A 217 -14.27 3.36 13.44
CA ALA A 217 -13.06 2.79 12.83
C ALA A 217 -12.76 1.38 13.37
N ALA A 218 -12.90 1.16 14.68
CA ALA A 218 -12.68 -0.14 15.31
C ALA A 218 -13.60 -1.24 14.76
N LYS A 219 -14.88 -0.93 14.47
CA LYS A 219 -15.80 -1.89 13.83
C LYS A 219 -15.44 -2.13 12.36
N ALA A 220 -14.99 -1.09 11.66
CA ALA A 220 -14.62 -1.20 10.26
C ALA A 220 -13.34 -2.01 10.05
N PHE A 221 -12.30 -1.77 10.84
CA PHE A 221 -10.96 -2.28 10.56
C PHE A 221 -10.45 -3.34 11.54
N GLY A 222 -11.08 -3.51 12.70
CA GLY A 222 -10.64 -4.47 13.73
C GLY A 222 -10.62 -5.94 13.29
N ALA A 223 -11.30 -6.28 12.20
CA ALA A 223 -11.34 -7.65 11.63
C ALA A 223 -10.36 -7.87 10.47
N VAL A 224 -9.56 -6.87 10.08
CA VAL A 224 -8.53 -6.99 9.05
C VAL A 224 -7.46 -7.99 9.49
N LYS A 225 -7.04 -8.91 8.58
CA LYS A 225 -6.14 -10.02 8.88
C LYS A 225 -4.92 -10.09 7.98
N ILE A 226 -4.76 -9.13 7.08
CA ILE A 226 -3.60 -9.04 6.19
C ILE A 226 -2.82 -7.76 6.50
N PRO A 227 -1.51 -7.70 6.23
CA PRO A 227 -0.71 -6.50 6.43
C PRO A 227 -1.23 -5.29 5.67
N TRP A 228 -1.29 -4.14 6.33
CA TRP A 228 -1.63 -2.85 5.71
C TRP A 228 -0.53 -1.81 5.92
N LEU A 229 -0.21 -1.08 4.83
CA LEU A 229 0.58 0.14 4.88
C LEU A 229 -0.33 1.32 4.53
N LEU A 230 -0.46 2.26 5.46
CA LEU A 230 -1.23 3.48 5.31
C LEU A 230 -0.27 4.64 4.99
N MET A 231 -0.61 5.47 4.01
CA MET A 231 0.16 6.68 3.72
C MET A 231 -0.76 7.88 3.57
N THR A 232 -0.42 8.99 4.22
CA THR A 232 -1.12 10.27 4.10
C THR A 232 -0.13 11.44 4.23
N GLY A 233 -0.60 12.67 4.09
CA GLY A 233 0.20 13.88 4.31
C GLY A 233 -0.47 14.79 5.34
N THR A 234 0.29 15.65 6.03
CA THR A 234 -0.27 16.57 7.04
C THR A 234 -1.27 17.57 6.46
N LYS A 235 -1.28 17.77 5.13
CA LYS A 235 -2.21 18.63 4.39
C LYS A 235 -3.08 17.86 3.39
N ASP A 236 -3.21 16.55 3.57
CA ASP A 236 -3.99 15.65 2.71
C ASP A 236 -5.50 15.85 2.90
N LEU A 237 -6.01 16.96 2.35
CA LEU A 237 -7.42 17.31 2.33
C LEU A 237 -8.02 17.00 0.97
N ALA A 238 -8.93 16.03 0.90
CA ALA A 238 -9.57 15.67 -0.35
C ALA A 238 -10.54 16.78 -0.83
N PRO A 239 -10.54 17.14 -2.12
CA PRO A 239 -11.45 18.15 -2.66
C PRO A 239 -12.93 17.72 -2.66
N VAL A 240 -13.17 16.42 -2.45
CA VAL A 240 -14.50 15.81 -2.35
C VAL A 240 -14.54 14.88 -1.15
N GLY A 241 -15.62 14.91 -0.37
CA GLY A 241 -15.84 13.96 0.72
C GLY A 241 -15.70 14.53 2.13
N ASN A 242 -15.18 15.75 2.30
CA ASN A 242 -14.95 16.40 3.60
C ASN A 242 -14.08 15.56 4.55
N GLU A 243 -13.09 14.86 4.02
CA GLU A 243 -12.14 14.12 4.81
C GLU A 243 -11.23 15.05 5.59
N THR A 244 -10.93 14.68 6.83
CA THR A 244 -10.06 15.44 7.74
C THR A 244 -8.87 14.58 8.16
N MET A 245 -7.77 15.21 8.54
CA MET A 245 -6.61 14.49 9.09
C MET A 245 -6.99 13.58 10.26
N LYS A 246 -7.90 14.04 11.14
CA LYS A 246 -8.40 13.21 12.25
C LYS A 246 -9.01 11.89 11.76
N ARG A 247 -9.75 11.92 10.66
CA ARG A 247 -10.39 10.71 10.09
C ARG A 247 -9.37 9.80 9.41
N ARG A 248 -8.37 10.37 8.72
CA ARG A 248 -7.29 9.59 8.10
C ARG A 248 -6.47 8.85 9.16
N LEU A 249 -6.00 9.57 10.17
CA LEU A 249 -5.18 9.02 11.24
C LEU A 249 -5.96 8.09 12.20
N ALA A 250 -7.28 8.03 12.14
CA ALA A 250 -8.08 7.11 12.93
C ALA A 250 -8.13 5.68 12.39
N VAL A 251 -7.59 5.42 11.18
CA VAL A 251 -7.54 4.08 10.59
C VAL A 251 -6.45 3.23 11.25
N TYR A 252 -5.24 3.75 11.40
CA TYR A 252 -4.11 3.04 12.00
C TYR A 252 -4.42 2.43 13.38
N PRO A 253 -4.90 3.19 14.37
CA PRO A 253 -5.17 2.65 15.70
C PRO A 253 -6.36 1.69 15.76
N ALA A 254 -7.07 1.48 14.65
CA ALA A 254 -8.18 0.54 14.56
C ALA A 254 -7.78 -0.82 13.95
N LEU A 255 -6.55 -0.97 13.48
CA LEU A 255 -6.01 -2.18 12.90
C LEU A 255 -5.23 -2.96 13.97
N HIS A 256 -5.75 -4.13 14.39
CA HIS A 256 -5.18 -4.93 15.48
C HIS A 256 -4.93 -6.39 15.11
N GLY A 257 -5.20 -6.78 13.87
CA GLY A 257 -5.22 -8.20 13.49
C GLY A 257 -4.08 -8.66 12.60
N ALA A 258 -3.19 -7.74 12.20
CA ALA A 258 -2.06 -8.00 11.30
C ALA A 258 -1.03 -6.86 11.39
N PRO A 259 0.20 -7.05 10.91
CA PRO A 259 1.20 -6.00 10.83
C PRO A 259 0.68 -4.76 10.13
N THR A 260 0.84 -3.61 10.75
CA THR A 260 0.30 -2.33 10.27
C THR A 260 1.36 -1.24 10.35
N TYR A 261 1.43 -0.45 9.29
CA TYR A 261 2.39 0.64 9.12
C TYR A 261 1.65 1.93 8.76
N GLU A 262 2.15 3.07 9.24
CA GLU A 262 1.63 4.38 8.87
C GLU A 262 2.76 5.37 8.59
N LEU A 263 2.66 6.00 7.41
CA LEU A 263 3.48 7.13 6.98
C LEU A 263 2.63 8.40 6.94
N VAL A 264 3.12 9.47 7.56
CA VAL A 264 2.53 10.81 7.48
C VAL A 264 3.58 11.78 6.94
N LEU A 265 3.49 12.16 5.68
CA LEU A 265 4.41 13.07 5.02
C LEU A 265 4.14 14.53 5.41
N HIS A 266 5.18 15.23 5.88
CA HIS A 266 5.05 16.62 6.28
C HIS A 266 4.75 17.52 5.06
N ASN A 267 3.80 18.45 5.21
CA ASN A 267 3.33 19.36 4.15
C ASN A 267 2.84 18.70 2.85
N ALA A 268 2.67 17.38 2.83
CA ALA A 268 2.13 16.70 1.66
C ALA A 268 0.61 16.92 1.56
N GLU A 269 0.15 17.32 0.38
CA GLU A 269 -1.24 17.49 0.03
C GLU A 269 -1.82 16.23 -0.62
N HIS A 270 -3.13 16.22 -0.87
CA HIS A 270 -3.84 15.07 -1.43
C HIS A 270 -3.25 14.54 -2.74
N SER A 271 -2.68 15.41 -3.57
CA SER A 271 -2.08 15.06 -4.85
C SER A 271 -0.71 14.40 -4.76
N VAL A 272 -0.10 14.28 -3.57
CA VAL A 272 1.24 13.70 -3.41
C VAL A 272 1.36 12.30 -4.01
N PHE A 273 0.26 11.55 -4.05
CA PHE A 273 0.20 10.20 -4.60
C PHE A 273 -0.09 10.16 -6.11
N THR A 274 -0.08 11.29 -6.80
CA THR A 274 -0.31 11.43 -8.24
C THR A 274 0.89 12.04 -8.94
N ASP A 275 0.96 11.92 -10.27
CA ASP A 275 2.08 12.47 -11.05
C ASP A 275 2.06 14.00 -11.13
N ARG A 276 0.92 14.64 -10.86
CA ARG A 276 0.72 16.08 -10.98
C ARG A 276 -0.01 16.66 -9.78
N ALA A 277 0.24 17.94 -9.52
CA ALA A 277 -0.57 18.72 -8.60
C ALA A 277 -2.04 18.78 -9.06
N LEU A 278 -2.95 18.80 -8.09
CA LEU A 278 -4.38 18.99 -8.34
C LEU A 278 -4.76 20.48 -8.28
N PRO A 279 -5.81 20.90 -8.97
CA PRO A 279 -6.34 22.25 -8.80
C PRO A 279 -6.73 22.50 -7.33
N GLY A 280 -6.11 23.49 -6.72
CA GLY A 280 -6.32 23.84 -5.32
C GLY A 280 -5.16 23.49 -4.39
N ASP A 281 -4.16 22.75 -4.86
CA ASP A 281 -2.92 22.53 -4.12
C ASP A 281 -2.20 23.88 -3.91
N ARG A 282 -1.64 24.07 -2.73
CA ARG A 282 -1.00 25.32 -2.29
C ARG A 282 0.47 25.15 -1.96
N GLU A 283 0.87 23.94 -1.61
CA GLU A 283 2.25 23.64 -1.24
C GLU A 283 3.10 23.31 -2.46
N PRO A 284 4.35 23.75 -2.51
CA PRO A 284 5.30 23.26 -3.49
C PRO A 284 5.47 21.75 -3.37
N ARG A 285 5.51 21.05 -4.51
CA ARG A 285 5.77 19.61 -4.49
C ARG A 285 7.20 19.33 -4.02
N ASN A 286 7.31 18.52 -2.98
CA ASN A 286 8.60 18.06 -2.50
C ASN A 286 8.99 16.76 -3.24
N PRO A 287 10.09 16.75 -4.02
CA PRO A 287 10.50 15.57 -4.78
C PRO A 287 10.85 14.37 -3.86
N ASN A 288 11.25 14.62 -2.60
CA ASN A 288 11.54 13.55 -1.66
C ASN A 288 10.28 12.76 -1.26
N HIS A 289 9.09 13.36 -1.31
CA HIS A 289 7.85 12.63 -1.02
C HIS A 289 7.68 11.40 -1.92
N HIS A 290 7.85 11.53 -3.24
CA HIS A 290 7.79 10.38 -4.15
C HIS A 290 8.89 9.35 -3.82
N ARG A 291 10.10 9.79 -3.50
CA ARG A 291 11.19 8.89 -3.09
C ARG A 291 10.83 8.07 -1.85
N VAL A 292 10.26 8.71 -0.82
CA VAL A 292 9.80 8.04 0.41
C VAL A 292 8.66 7.06 0.12
N ILE A 293 7.65 7.47 -0.66
CA ILE A 293 6.52 6.62 -1.07
C ILE A 293 7.02 5.37 -1.80
N LEU A 294 7.94 5.53 -2.75
CA LEU A 294 8.53 4.42 -3.49
C LEU A 294 9.32 3.48 -2.58
N ALA A 295 10.17 4.03 -1.71
CA ALA A 295 10.98 3.22 -0.81
C ALA A 295 10.12 2.37 0.13
N LEU A 296 9.17 3.00 0.83
CA LEU A 296 8.35 2.29 1.81
C LEU A 296 7.38 1.31 1.17
N SER A 297 6.75 1.70 0.04
CA SER A 297 5.84 0.80 -0.67
C SER A 297 6.59 -0.42 -1.22
N THR A 298 7.79 -0.22 -1.76
CA THR A 298 8.60 -1.33 -2.28
C THR A 298 9.05 -2.27 -1.17
N ALA A 299 9.57 -1.74 -0.06
CA ALA A 299 9.95 -2.55 1.09
C ALA A 299 8.76 -3.34 1.65
N PHE A 300 7.58 -2.73 1.69
CA PHE A 300 6.35 -3.39 2.10
C PHE A 300 5.97 -4.54 1.16
N TRP A 301 6.01 -4.34 -0.15
CA TRP A 301 5.73 -5.40 -1.11
C TRP A 301 6.79 -6.51 -1.07
N ASP A 302 8.07 -6.18 -0.97
CA ASP A 302 9.15 -7.17 -0.85
C ASP A 302 8.97 -8.02 0.43
N ALA A 303 8.64 -7.39 1.57
CA ALA A 303 8.40 -8.10 2.83
C ALA A 303 7.17 -9.03 2.76
N TYR A 304 6.03 -8.55 2.27
CA TYR A 304 4.76 -9.27 2.43
C TYR A 304 4.29 -10.05 1.20
N LEU A 305 4.78 -9.73 -0.01
CA LEU A 305 4.47 -10.53 -1.20
C LEU A 305 5.61 -11.49 -1.57
N ARG A 306 6.87 -11.13 -1.28
CA ARG A 306 8.02 -11.98 -1.57
C ARG A 306 8.52 -12.74 -0.36
N GLY A 307 8.17 -12.32 0.85
CA GLY A 307 8.69 -12.89 2.10
C GLY A 307 10.16 -12.52 2.34
N ASP A 308 10.59 -11.34 1.86
CA ASP A 308 11.96 -10.88 2.01
C ASP A 308 12.21 -10.40 3.45
N ALA A 309 13.06 -11.14 4.16
CA ALA A 309 13.39 -10.87 5.55
C ALA A 309 14.22 -9.58 5.72
N GLU A 310 15.06 -9.21 4.74
CA GLU A 310 15.84 -7.98 4.79
C GLU A 310 14.94 -6.75 4.61
N ALA A 311 13.95 -6.85 3.70
CA ALA A 311 12.92 -5.81 3.54
C ALA A 311 12.09 -5.64 4.83
N LEU A 312 11.71 -6.73 5.48
CA LEU A 312 10.99 -6.69 6.75
C LEU A 312 11.84 -6.06 7.86
N ALA A 313 13.12 -6.44 7.96
CA ALA A 313 14.06 -5.85 8.92
C ALA A 313 14.29 -4.35 8.65
N TRP A 314 14.35 -3.94 7.38
CA TRP A 314 14.45 -2.54 6.98
C TRP A 314 13.21 -1.73 7.42
N LEU A 315 11.99 -2.26 7.19
CA LEU A 315 10.72 -1.61 7.60
C LEU A 315 10.61 -1.45 9.12
N ASN A 316 11.02 -2.48 9.86
CA ASN A 316 10.90 -2.53 11.33
C ASN A 316 12.10 -1.91 12.06
N GLY A 317 13.12 -1.47 11.31
CA GLY A 317 14.35 -0.88 11.83
C GLY A 317 14.46 0.61 11.54
N SER A 318 15.71 1.05 11.34
CA SER A 318 16.04 2.44 11.00
C SER A 318 15.88 2.77 9.51
N GLY A 319 15.60 1.78 8.67
CA GLY A 319 15.50 1.94 7.22
C GLY A 319 14.54 3.04 6.77
N PRO A 320 13.29 3.10 7.24
CA PRO A 320 12.35 4.17 6.86
C PRO A 320 12.92 5.56 7.15
N ARG A 321 13.54 5.77 8.30
CA ARG A 321 14.13 7.06 8.67
C ARG A 321 15.28 7.49 7.78
N SER A 322 15.97 6.56 7.11
CA SER A 322 17.06 6.88 6.19
C SER A 322 16.62 7.57 4.90
N VAL A 323 15.34 7.49 4.56
CA VAL A 323 14.74 8.09 3.34
C VAL A 323 13.79 9.23 3.63
N MET A 324 13.29 9.35 4.86
CA MET A 324 12.32 10.33 5.32
C MET A 324 12.99 11.64 5.75
N GLU A 325 12.21 12.72 5.74
CA GLU A 325 12.59 13.98 6.36
C GLU A 325 12.30 13.97 7.87
N THR A 326 12.90 14.91 8.60
CA THR A 326 12.82 14.96 10.08
C THR A 326 11.37 15.07 10.57
N ASP A 327 10.55 15.86 9.87
CA ASP A 327 9.16 16.15 10.26
C ASP A 327 8.14 15.10 9.75
N ASP A 328 8.59 14.11 8.97
CA ASP A 328 7.73 13.00 8.54
C ASP A 328 7.43 12.07 9.72
N GLY A 329 6.17 11.64 9.81
CA GLY A 329 5.72 10.66 10.79
C GLY A 329 5.86 9.23 10.28
N TRP A 330 6.41 8.33 11.12
CA TRP A 330 6.45 6.90 10.86
C TRP A 330 6.15 6.12 12.13
N GLN A 331 5.23 5.18 12.02
CA GLN A 331 4.93 4.23 13.08
C GLN A 331 4.52 2.87 12.51
N PHE A 332 4.70 1.81 13.31
CA PHE A 332 4.25 0.47 12.94
C PHE A 332 3.91 -0.37 14.17
N SER A 333 3.11 -1.41 13.96
CA SER A 333 2.74 -2.41 14.95
C SER A 333 2.79 -3.80 14.32
N ASN A 334 3.46 -4.72 15.00
CA ASN A 334 3.56 -6.12 14.61
C ASN A 334 2.66 -6.93 15.57
N HIS A 335 1.37 -7.07 15.23
CA HIS A 335 0.41 -7.84 16.01
C HIS A 335 0.43 -9.32 15.64
#